data_bbe1926cabe8f8d8695dfd8d9bfa3794
#
_entry.id   bbe1926cabe8f8d8695dfd8d9bfa3794
#
_cell.length_a   1.000
_cell.length_b   1.000
_cell.length_c   1.000
_cell.angle_alpha   90.00
_cell.angle_beta   90.00
_cell.angle_gamma   90.00
#
_symmetry.space_group_name_H-M   'P 1'
#
loop_
_entity.id
_entity.type
_entity.pdbx_description
1 polymer ?
#
loop_
_entity_poly.entity_id
_entity_poly.type
_entity_poly.pdbx_seq_one_letter_code
_entity_poly.pdbx_strand_id
1 'polypeptide(L)'
;PEFVGFERLYIPELDLITMTSYEADYPVKVVFPEVEITNPLAEVLSQEGCRQFHAAETEKYAHVTYFFNGGREDMFPGEERHLEPSPKVATYDLQPEMSARPLTEAVLARLRDHDDDFILVNYANPDMVGHTGVLAAGIRAVETVDECAGRLVAAIDAKGGVAIVTADHGNCERMIDEKTGEPHTYHTTQPVALFVIGDQYYDLR
;
A
#
# COMPACT_ATOMS: atom_id res chain seq x y z
N PRO A 1 4.71 29.99 6.42
CA PRO A 1 3.41 30.40 5.86
C PRO A 1 2.75 31.43 6.77
N GLU A 2 2.17 32.48 6.17
CA GLU A 2 1.42 33.49 6.92
C GLU A 2 0.09 32.89 7.38
N PHE A 3 0.04 32.47 8.61
CA PHE A 3 -1.19 31.99 9.22
C PHE A 3 -1.94 33.20 9.80
N VAL A 4 -3.19 33.39 9.35
CA VAL A 4 -4.04 34.53 9.73
C VAL A 4 -5.29 34.15 10.53
N GLY A 5 -5.40 32.89 10.96
CA GLY A 5 -6.59 32.39 11.66
C GLY A 5 -6.81 32.91 13.07
N PHE A 6 -5.75 33.30 13.76
CA PHE A 6 -5.77 33.93 15.08
C PHE A 6 -4.46 34.69 15.36
N GLU A 7 -4.49 35.60 16.35
CA GLU A 7 -3.28 36.30 16.79
C GLU A 7 -2.33 35.34 17.49
N ARG A 8 -1.10 35.26 16.99
CA ARG A 8 -0.06 34.38 17.56
C ARG A 8 0.80 35.12 18.55
N LEU A 9 1.01 34.53 19.74
CA LEU A 9 2.04 34.95 20.65
C LEU A 9 3.39 34.39 20.19
N TYR A 10 4.35 35.28 19.92
CA TYR A 10 5.73 34.88 19.72
C TYR A 10 6.33 34.53 21.09
N ILE A 11 6.77 33.27 21.24
CA ILE A 11 7.49 32.81 22.44
C ILE A 11 8.95 32.72 22.06
N PRO A 12 9.79 33.68 22.51
CA PRO A 12 11.24 33.60 22.28
C PRO A 12 11.78 32.39 23.03
N GLU A 13 12.80 31.76 22.47
CA GLU A 13 13.49 30.58 23.04
C GLU A 13 12.62 29.32 23.20
N LEU A 14 11.56 29.20 22.39
CA LEU A 14 10.78 27.96 22.33
C LEU A 14 11.62 26.87 21.65
N ASP A 15 11.99 25.85 22.41
CA ASP A 15 12.56 24.61 21.87
C ASP A 15 11.43 23.71 21.40
N LEU A 16 11.24 23.62 20.08
CA LEU A 16 10.28 22.71 19.49
C LEU A 16 11.00 21.43 19.07
N ILE A 17 10.53 20.31 19.62
CA ILE A 17 11.11 18.99 19.34
C ILE A 17 10.02 18.13 18.67
N THR A 18 10.33 17.55 17.53
CA THR A 18 9.44 16.63 16.80
C THR A 18 10.01 15.22 16.82
N MET A 19 9.14 14.22 16.73
CA MET A 19 9.57 12.83 16.68
C MET A 19 10.27 12.50 15.37
N THR A 20 9.78 13.04 14.26
CA THR A 20 10.34 12.85 12.93
C THR A 20 10.41 14.18 12.17
N SER A 21 11.07 14.21 11.05
CA SER A 21 11.05 15.33 10.11
C SER A 21 9.67 15.41 9.43
N TYR A 22 9.06 16.61 9.41
CA TYR A 22 7.81 16.86 8.70
C TYR A 22 8.02 17.73 7.47
N GLU A 23 8.89 18.73 7.60
CA GLU A 23 9.27 19.66 6.56
C GLU A 23 10.73 20.03 6.74
N ALA A 24 11.48 20.09 5.67
CA ALA A 24 12.93 20.30 5.69
C ALA A 24 13.35 21.67 6.27
N ASP A 25 12.48 22.68 6.15
CA ASP A 25 12.73 24.06 6.57
C ASP A 25 12.13 24.41 7.94
N TYR A 26 11.52 23.45 8.64
CA TYR A 26 11.01 23.73 9.99
C TYR A 26 12.15 23.89 10.99
N PRO A 27 12.16 25.00 11.77
CA PRO A 27 13.19 25.26 12.78
C PRO A 27 12.92 24.41 14.04
N VAL A 28 13.04 23.08 13.91
CA VAL A 28 12.75 22.10 14.96
C VAL A 28 13.96 21.19 15.20
N LYS A 29 14.03 20.62 16.41
CA LYS A 29 14.96 19.52 16.70
C LYS A 29 14.25 18.20 16.45
N VAL A 30 14.80 17.35 15.61
CA VAL A 30 14.21 16.05 15.23
C VAL A 30 14.86 14.96 16.09
N VAL A 31 14.05 14.12 16.75
CA VAL A 31 14.53 13.01 17.58
C VAL A 31 15.00 11.84 16.70
N PHE A 32 14.20 11.48 15.70
CA PHE A 32 14.50 10.42 14.73
C PHE A 32 14.61 11.05 13.35
N PRO A 33 15.81 11.47 12.93
CA PRO A 33 16.02 12.01 11.58
C PRO A 33 15.72 10.93 10.55
N GLU A 34 15.39 11.35 9.33
CA GLU A 34 15.23 10.44 8.21
C GLU A 34 16.52 9.63 7.99
N VAL A 35 16.33 8.33 7.81
CA VAL A 35 17.43 7.42 7.43
C VAL A 35 17.31 7.19 5.94
N GLU A 36 18.36 7.52 5.21
CA GLU A 36 18.43 7.21 3.79
C GLU A 36 18.43 5.69 3.60
N ILE A 37 17.40 5.18 2.96
CA ILE A 37 17.28 3.76 2.59
C ILE A 37 17.95 3.59 1.23
N THR A 38 19.07 2.88 1.23
CA THR A 38 19.81 2.55 0.01
C THR A 38 19.44 1.16 -0.48
N ASN A 39 19.44 0.99 -1.80
CA ASN A 39 19.11 -0.26 -2.48
C ASN A 39 17.73 -0.84 -2.09
N PRO A 40 16.63 -0.04 -2.08
CA PRO A 40 15.30 -0.64 -2.06
C PRO A 40 15.11 -1.52 -3.30
N LEU A 41 14.17 -2.47 -3.26
CA LEU A 41 13.97 -3.42 -4.35
C LEU A 41 13.79 -2.72 -5.71
N ALA A 42 13.01 -1.62 -5.75
CA ALA A 42 12.80 -0.84 -6.97
C ALA A 42 14.09 -0.29 -7.56
N GLU A 43 15.04 0.15 -6.73
CA GLU A 43 16.35 0.63 -7.18
C GLU A 43 17.19 -0.50 -7.75
N VAL A 44 17.23 -1.65 -7.08
CA VAL A 44 17.96 -2.83 -7.54
C VAL A 44 17.43 -3.31 -8.90
N LEU A 45 16.11 -3.41 -9.05
CA LEU A 45 15.47 -3.78 -10.31
C LEU A 45 15.80 -2.78 -11.43
N SER A 46 15.81 -1.49 -11.11
CA SER A 46 16.19 -0.45 -12.05
C SER A 46 17.65 -0.55 -12.48
N GLN A 47 18.56 -0.83 -11.56
CA GLN A 47 20.00 -1.02 -11.84
C GLN A 47 20.24 -2.23 -12.76
N GLU A 48 19.44 -3.28 -12.64
CA GLU A 48 19.46 -4.45 -13.51
C GLU A 48 18.73 -4.21 -14.85
N GLY A 49 18.19 -3.01 -15.07
CA GLY A 49 17.51 -2.65 -16.33
C GLY A 49 16.08 -3.20 -16.45
N CYS A 50 15.50 -3.69 -15.36
CA CYS A 50 14.15 -4.22 -15.33
C CYS A 50 13.10 -3.11 -15.49
N ARG A 51 12.03 -3.43 -16.22
CA ARG A 51 10.83 -2.58 -16.29
C ARG A 51 9.89 -2.93 -15.17
N GLN A 52 9.38 -1.90 -14.49
CA GLN A 52 8.55 -2.01 -13.31
C GLN A 52 7.25 -1.25 -13.49
N PHE A 53 6.16 -1.83 -13.03
CA PHE A 53 4.86 -1.17 -12.98
C PHE A 53 4.26 -1.27 -11.58
N HIS A 54 4.04 -0.11 -10.94
CA HIS A 54 3.49 -0.01 -9.59
C HIS A 54 2.07 0.56 -9.64
N ALA A 55 1.11 -0.13 -9.06
CA ALA A 55 -0.29 0.22 -9.15
C ALA A 55 -1.01 0.09 -7.81
N ALA A 56 -1.77 1.10 -7.44
CA ALA A 56 -2.66 1.08 -6.28
C ALA A 56 -3.76 2.12 -6.44
N GLU A 57 -4.78 2.01 -5.61
CA GLU A 57 -5.73 3.10 -5.44
C GLU A 57 -5.21 4.16 -4.45
N THR A 58 -5.86 5.34 -4.40
CA THR A 58 -5.38 6.53 -3.70
C THR A 58 -4.87 6.25 -2.29
N GLU A 59 -5.60 5.46 -1.50
CA GLU A 59 -5.27 5.19 -0.08
C GLU A 59 -3.97 4.40 0.12
N LYS A 60 -3.55 3.67 -0.90
CA LYS A 60 -2.34 2.83 -0.84
C LYS A 60 -1.28 3.21 -1.88
N TYR A 61 -1.46 4.32 -2.58
CA TYR A 61 -0.52 4.74 -3.61
C TYR A 61 0.88 5.00 -3.07
N ALA A 62 0.98 5.68 -1.93
CA ALA A 62 2.28 5.92 -1.29
C ALA A 62 3.00 4.61 -0.88
N HIS A 63 2.26 3.53 -0.59
CA HIS A 63 2.84 2.25 -0.21
C HIS A 63 3.57 1.56 -1.37
N VAL A 64 3.05 1.71 -2.59
CA VAL A 64 3.68 1.14 -3.80
C VAL A 64 4.63 2.11 -4.50
N THR A 65 4.76 3.35 -4.02
CA THR A 65 5.63 4.38 -4.60
C THR A 65 6.64 4.88 -3.58
N TYR A 66 6.32 5.90 -2.82
CA TYR A 66 7.23 6.55 -1.88
C TYR A 66 7.88 5.57 -0.89
N PHE A 67 7.07 4.75 -0.19
CA PHE A 67 7.61 3.81 0.81
C PHE A 67 8.38 2.66 0.15
N PHE A 68 7.86 2.10 -0.95
CA PHE A 68 8.55 1.03 -1.66
C PHE A 68 9.87 1.49 -2.28
N ASN A 69 9.94 2.77 -2.64
CA ASN A 69 11.15 3.41 -3.17
C ASN A 69 12.09 3.95 -2.07
N GLY A 70 11.89 3.54 -0.82
CA GLY A 70 12.78 3.90 0.28
C GLY A 70 12.68 5.36 0.74
N GLY A 71 11.51 5.99 0.57
CA GLY A 71 11.28 7.41 0.93
C GLY A 71 11.58 8.38 -0.23
N ARG A 72 11.65 7.87 -1.46
CA ARG A 72 11.92 8.67 -2.65
C ARG A 72 10.64 8.90 -3.46
N GLU A 73 10.35 10.17 -3.78
CA GLU A 73 9.19 10.54 -4.62
C GLU A 73 9.44 10.25 -6.11
N ASP A 74 10.64 10.49 -6.59
CA ASP A 74 10.99 10.30 -8.00
C ASP A 74 10.95 8.81 -8.37
N MET A 75 10.48 8.54 -9.59
CA MET A 75 10.54 7.21 -10.18
C MET A 75 11.98 6.79 -10.51
N PHE A 76 12.30 5.53 -10.31
CA PHE A 76 13.52 4.95 -10.82
C PHE A 76 13.43 4.75 -12.35
N PRO A 77 14.56 4.76 -13.08
CA PRO A 77 14.55 4.40 -14.50
C PRO A 77 13.87 3.03 -14.74
N GLY A 78 12.95 2.97 -15.69
CA GLY A 78 12.15 1.77 -15.97
C GLY A 78 10.91 1.59 -15.11
N GLU A 79 10.67 2.46 -14.14
CA GLU A 79 9.46 2.45 -13.30
C GLU A 79 8.34 3.26 -13.96
N GLU A 80 7.15 2.70 -14.02
CA GLU A 80 5.91 3.38 -14.36
C GLU A 80 4.88 3.15 -13.27
N ARG A 81 3.93 4.08 -13.11
CA ARG A 81 2.96 4.09 -12.01
C ARG A 81 1.53 4.25 -12.52
N HIS A 82 0.59 3.60 -11.84
CA HIS A 82 -0.84 3.80 -12.04
C HIS A 82 -1.52 4.11 -10.70
N LEU A 83 -2.22 5.23 -10.68
CA LEU A 83 -3.07 5.64 -9.56
C LEU A 83 -4.53 5.47 -9.96
N GLU A 84 -5.24 4.55 -9.33
CA GLU A 84 -6.69 4.44 -9.44
C GLU A 84 -7.36 5.29 -8.35
N PRO A 85 -8.28 6.21 -8.66
CA PRO A 85 -8.96 7.01 -7.65
C PRO A 85 -9.79 6.13 -6.71
N SER A 86 -9.60 6.27 -5.39
CA SER A 86 -10.48 5.64 -4.40
C SER A 86 -11.89 6.26 -4.43
N PRO A 87 -12.93 5.51 -4.07
CA PRO A 87 -14.30 6.02 -4.08
C PRO A 87 -14.48 7.12 -3.04
N LYS A 88 -15.25 8.16 -3.40
CA LYS A 88 -15.56 9.31 -2.54
C LYS A 88 -16.76 8.99 -1.64
N VAL A 89 -16.55 8.17 -0.63
CA VAL A 89 -17.54 7.81 0.39
C VAL A 89 -17.13 8.32 1.76
N ALA A 90 -18.07 8.42 2.69
CA ALA A 90 -17.78 8.89 4.06
C ALA A 90 -16.90 7.89 4.81
N THR A 91 -17.18 6.59 4.66
CA THR A 91 -16.42 5.47 5.21
C THR A 91 -16.47 4.30 4.24
N TYR A 92 -15.44 3.48 4.19
CA TYR A 92 -15.30 2.43 3.16
C TYR A 92 -16.17 1.18 3.39
N ASP A 93 -16.80 1.05 4.55
CA ASP A 93 -17.87 0.04 4.75
C ASP A 93 -19.10 0.28 3.87
N LEU A 94 -19.31 1.51 3.40
CA LEU A 94 -20.39 1.86 2.46
C LEU A 94 -20.10 1.38 1.03
N GLN A 95 -18.83 1.15 0.69
CA GLN A 95 -18.39 0.62 -0.61
C GLN A 95 -17.16 -0.27 -0.42
N PRO A 96 -17.32 -1.49 0.14
CA PRO A 96 -16.18 -2.36 0.48
C PRO A 96 -15.36 -2.83 -0.72
N GLU A 97 -15.95 -2.83 -1.91
CA GLU A 97 -15.26 -3.14 -3.16
C GLU A 97 -14.20 -2.09 -3.52
N MET A 98 -14.32 -0.88 -2.97
CA MET A 98 -13.47 0.26 -3.25
C MET A 98 -13.18 0.38 -4.77
N SER A 99 -11.94 0.53 -5.15
CA SER A 99 -11.52 0.57 -6.56
C SER A 99 -10.71 -0.68 -6.99
N ALA A 100 -10.90 -1.81 -6.29
CA ALA A 100 -10.15 -3.03 -6.60
C ALA A 100 -10.38 -3.54 -8.02
N ARG A 101 -11.63 -3.54 -8.51
CA ARG A 101 -11.94 -4.01 -9.87
C ARG A 101 -11.36 -3.11 -10.96
N PRO A 102 -11.57 -1.78 -10.97
CA PRO A 102 -10.90 -0.89 -11.92
C PRO A 102 -9.38 -1.00 -11.89
N LEU A 103 -8.77 -1.06 -10.71
CA LEU A 103 -7.33 -1.27 -10.56
C LEU A 103 -6.89 -2.59 -11.22
N THR A 104 -7.64 -3.67 -11.00
CA THR A 104 -7.37 -4.97 -11.64
C THR A 104 -7.45 -4.90 -13.15
N GLU A 105 -8.45 -4.20 -13.71
CA GLU A 105 -8.54 -4.01 -15.18
C GLU A 105 -7.34 -3.26 -15.72
N ALA A 106 -6.87 -2.22 -15.03
CA ALA A 106 -5.68 -1.46 -15.44
C ALA A 106 -4.42 -2.37 -15.47
N VAL A 107 -4.24 -3.20 -14.44
CA VAL A 107 -3.10 -4.14 -14.36
C VAL A 107 -3.23 -5.24 -15.41
N LEU A 108 -4.41 -5.79 -15.66
CA LEU A 108 -4.65 -6.76 -16.73
C LEU A 108 -4.40 -6.18 -18.13
N ALA A 109 -4.78 -4.92 -18.36
CA ALA A 109 -4.45 -4.21 -19.59
C ALA A 109 -2.94 -4.04 -19.72
N ARG A 110 -2.25 -3.65 -18.66
CA ARG A 110 -0.79 -3.53 -18.63
C ARG A 110 -0.11 -4.87 -18.96
N LEU A 111 -0.52 -5.96 -18.31
CA LEU A 111 -0.02 -7.30 -18.57
C LEU A 111 -0.20 -7.75 -20.03
N ARG A 112 -1.31 -7.33 -20.66
CA ARG A 112 -1.58 -7.67 -22.08
C ARG A 112 -0.72 -6.87 -23.04
N ASP A 113 -0.55 -5.56 -22.76
CA ASP A 113 -0.03 -4.61 -23.74
C ASP A 113 1.46 -4.29 -23.52
N HIS A 114 2.06 -4.73 -22.40
CA HIS A 114 3.46 -4.49 -22.02
C HIS A 114 4.12 -5.78 -21.52
N ASP A 115 5.47 -5.78 -21.54
CA ASP A 115 6.29 -6.86 -21.00
C ASP A 115 7.10 -6.32 -19.82
N ASP A 116 6.45 -6.02 -18.70
CA ASP A 116 7.13 -5.63 -17.48
C ASP A 116 7.77 -6.85 -16.81
N ASP A 117 8.95 -6.65 -16.24
CA ASP A 117 9.68 -7.68 -15.49
C ASP A 117 9.17 -7.81 -14.06
N PHE A 118 8.60 -6.70 -13.52
CA PHE A 118 8.06 -6.64 -12.16
C PHE A 118 6.79 -5.80 -12.12
N ILE A 119 5.75 -6.34 -11.48
CA ILE A 119 4.50 -5.62 -11.24
C ILE A 119 4.18 -5.66 -9.75
N LEU A 120 3.98 -4.50 -9.15
CA LEU A 120 3.58 -4.33 -7.76
C LEU A 120 2.15 -3.78 -7.70
N VAL A 121 1.28 -4.49 -7.00
CA VAL A 121 -0.13 -4.07 -6.81
C VAL A 121 -0.45 -4.10 -5.31
N ASN A 122 -1.09 -3.05 -4.81
CA ASN A 122 -1.64 -3.04 -3.45
C ASN A 122 -3.15 -2.82 -3.51
N TYR A 123 -3.91 -3.77 -2.95
CA TYR A 123 -5.35 -3.67 -2.75
C TYR A 123 -5.64 -3.12 -1.36
N ALA A 124 -6.21 -1.92 -1.31
CA ALA A 124 -6.46 -1.21 -0.05
C ALA A 124 -7.61 -1.77 0.78
N ASN A 125 -8.48 -2.58 0.16
CA ASN A 125 -9.78 -2.96 0.71
C ASN A 125 -9.71 -3.58 2.11
N PRO A 126 -8.93 -4.66 2.38
CA PRO A 126 -8.94 -5.30 3.69
C PRO A 126 -8.51 -4.35 4.80
N ASP A 127 -7.54 -3.50 4.55
CA ASP A 127 -7.05 -2.54 5.53
C ASP A 127 -8.07 -1.42 5.76
N MET A 128 -8.45 -0.70 4.72
CA MET A 128 -9.31 0.48 4.83
C MET A 128 -10.72 0.15 5.34
N VAL A 129 -11.28 -0.97 4.90
CA VAL A 129 -12.59 -1.45 5.39
C VAL A 129 -12.45 -2.03 6.80
N GLY A 130 -11.36 -2.73 7.09
CA GLY A 130 -11.06 -3.28 8.42
C GLY A 130 -11.08 -2.22 9.51
N HIS A 131 -10.55 -1.04 9.23
CA HIS A 131 -10.57 0.11 10.15
C HIS A 131 -11.98 0.61 10.51
N THR A 132 -13.00 0.25 9.75
CA THR A 132 -14.39 0.61 10.07
C THR A 132 -15.00 -0.27 11.17
N GLY A 133 -14.45 -1.46 11.42
CA GLY A 133 -14.96 -2.42 12.38
C GLY A 133 -16.26 -3.11 11.95
N VAL A 134 -16.73 -2.90 10.70
CA VAL A 134 -17.95 -3.51 10.17
C VAL A 134 -17.63 -4.86 9.53
N LEU A 135 -17.79 -5.96 10.30
CA LEU A 135 -17.40 -7.32 9.87
C LEU A 135 -17.99 -7.72 8.51
N ALA A 136 -19.28 -7.44 8.26
CA ALA A 136 -19.92 -7.80 6.99
C ALA A 136 -19.28 -7.08 5.79
N ALA A 137 -18.82 -5.84 5.99
CA ALA A 137 -18.11 -5.08 4.97
C ALA A 137 -16.68 -5.64 4.78
N GLY A 138 -16.00 -6.01 5.87
CA GLY A 138 -14.68 -6.66 5.81
C GLY A 138 -14.71 -7.97 5.01
N ILE A 139 -15.73 -8.81 5.23
CA ILE A 139 -15.92 -10.05 4.45
C ILE A 139 -16.05 -9.73 2.96
N ARG A 140 -16.89 -8.77 2.57
CA ARG A 140 -17.06 -8.37 1.17
C ARG A 140 -15.78 -7.77 0.58
N ALA A 141 -15.01 -7.02 1.36
CA ALA A 141 -13.72 -6.49 0.95
C ALA A 141 -12.74 -7.61 0.59
N VAL A 142 -12.62 -8.61 1.46
CA VAL A 142 -11.74 -9.77 1.23
C VAL A 142 -12.20 -10.61 0.04
N GLU A 143 -13.50 -10.90 -0.09
CA GLU A 143 -14.07 -11.61 -1.24
C GLU A 143 -13.77 -10.89 -2.57
N THR A 144 -13.87 -9.56 -2.57
CA THR A 144 -13.54 -8.74 -3.76
C THR A 144 -12.06 -8.83 -4.11
N VAL A 145 -11.18 -8.75 -3.11
CA VAL A 145 -9.73 -8.86 -3.35
C VAL A 145 -9.35 -10.26 -3.79
N ASP A 146 -9.96 -11.30 -3.25
CA ASP A 146 -9.75 -12.70 -3.68
C ASP A 146 -10.11 -12.88 -5.16
N GLU A 147 -11.29 -12.40 -5.59
CA GLU A 147 -11.70 -12.38 -7.00
C GLU A 147 -10.66 -11.67 -7.88
N CYS A 148 -10.26 -10.46 -7.48
CA CYS A 148 -9.33 -9.63 -8.24
C CYS A 148 -7.92 -10.25 -8.31
N ALA A 149 -7.39 -10.71 -7.17
CA ALA A 149 -6.08 -11.38 -7.11
C ALA A 149 -6.08 -12.68 -7.94
N GLY A 150 -7.14 -13.48 -7.87
CA GLY A 150 -7.27 -14.69 -8.68
C GLY A 150 -7.19 -14.40 -10.18
N ARG A 151 -7.78 -13.29 -10.65
CA ARG A 151 -7.69 -12.88 -12.06
C ARG A 151 -6.28 -12.46 -12.45
N LEU A 152 -5.56 -11.73 -11.60
CA LEU A 152 -4.16 -11.34 -11.84
C LEU A 152 -3.25 -12.58 -11.85
N VAL A 153 -3.40 -13.47 -10.87
CA VAL A 153 -2.64 -14.72 -10.80
C VAL A 153 -2.82 -15.56 -12.07
N ALA A 154 -4.06 -15.73 -12.52
CA ALA A 154 -4.33 -16.47 -13.76
C ALA A 154 -3.69 -15.83 -15.01
N ALA A 155 -3.68 -14.49 -15.07
CA ALA A 155 -3.06 -13.77 -16.19
C ALA A 155 -1.52 -13.87 -16.16
N ILE A 156 -0.91 -13.82 -14.98
CA ILE A 156 0.54 -13.98 -14.79
C ILE A 156 0.97 -15.41 -15.13
N ASP A 157 0.24 -16.41 -14.63
CA ASP A 157 0.50 -17.82 -14.91
C ASP A 157 0.42 -18.12 -16.41
N ALA A 158 -0.59 -17.59 -17.11
CA ALA A 158 -0.72 -17.70 -18.56
C ALA A 158 0.47 -17.10 -19.34
N LYS A 159 1.21 -16.17 -18.75
CA LYS A 159 2.47 -15.61 -19.30
C LYS A 159 3.71 -16.38 -18.84
N GLY A 160 3.58 -17.42 -18.03
CA GLY A 160 4.71 -18.15 -17.43
C GLY A 160 5.44 -17.35 -16.36
N GLY A 161 4.78 -16.35 -15.76
CA GLY A 161 5.30 -15.54 -14.68
C GLY A 161 5.09 -16.19 -13.30
N VAL A 162 5.55 -15.50 -12.27
CA VAL A 162 5.41 -15.91 -10.85
C VAL A 162 4.63 -14.84 -10.12
N ALA A 163 3.60 -15.23 -9.38
CA ALA A 163 2.87 -14.34 -8.50
C ALA A 163 3.26 -14.59 -7.02
N ILE A 164 3.53 -13.51 -6.30
CA ILE A 164 3.69 -13.52 -4.85
C ILE A 164 2.52 -12.76 -4.26
N VAL A 165 1.72 -13.42 -3.42
CA VAL A 165 0.58 -12.82 -2.74
C VAL A 165 0.86 -12.80 -1.25
N THR A 166 0.83 -11.62 -0.65
CA THR A 166 1.06 -11.41 0.77
C THR A 166 0.33 -10.15 1.24
N ALA A 167 0.51 -9.77 2.49
CA ALA A 167 0.06 -8.49 3.04
C ALA A 167 1.23 -7.78 3.73
N ASP A 168 1.16 -6.47 3.84
CA ASP A 168 2.12 -5.63 4.57
C ASP A 168 1.93 -5.73 6.10
N HIS A 169 0.71 -5.99 6.57
CA HIS A 169 0.34 -6.21 7.97
C HIS A 169 -1.02 -6.91 8.07
N GLY A 170 -1.39 -7.33 9.27
CA GLY A 170 -2.72 -7.86 9.57
C GLY A 170 -3.71 -6.75 9.92
N ASN A 171 -5.00 -6.98 9.62
CA ASN A 171 -6.13 -6.13 10.00
C ASN A 171 -7.43 -6.95 10.01
N CYS A 172 -7.98 -7.29 8.82
CA CYS A 172 -9.28 -7.96 8.66
C CYS A 172 -9.35 -9.38 9.23
N GLU A 173 -8.23 -10.04 9.48
CA GLU A 173 -8.25 -11.36 10.10
C GLU A 173 -8.75 -11.31 11.55
N ARG A 174 -8.83 -10.10 12.15
CA ARG A 174 -9.31 -9.89 13.50
C ARG A 174 -10.13 -8.60 13.59
N MET A 175 -11.40 -8.69 13.26
CA MET A 175 -12.33 -7.54 13.31
C MET A 175 -13.17 -7.46 14.60
N ILE A 176 -13.03 -8.43 15.50
CA ILE A 176 -13.71 -8.47 16.80
C ILE A 176 -12.67 -8.73 17.88
N ASP A 177 -12.67 -7.93 18.94
CA ASP A 177 -11.88 -8.20 20.13
C ASP A 177 -12.53 -9.36 20.90
N GLU A 178 -11.80 -10.46 21.04
CA GLU A 178 -12.31 -11.69 21.66
C GLU A 178 -12.61 -11.54 23.15
N LYS A 179 -12.03 -10.54 23.82
CA LYS A 179 -12.23 -10.32 25.26
C LYS A 179 -13.42 -9.42 25.56
N THR A 180 -13.65 -8.43 24.72
CA THR A 180 -14.70 -7.43 24.92
C THR A 180 -15.92 -7.67 24.06
N GLY A 181 -15.76 -8.38 22.93
CA GLY A 181 -16.81 -8.53 21.91
C GLY A 181 -17.02 -7.28 21.05
N GLU A 182 -16.25 -6.23 21.28
CA GLU A 182 -16.33 -4.97 20.55
C GLU A 182 -15.59 -5.04 19.21
N PRO A 183 -15.90 -4.16 18.23
CA PRO A 183 -15.14 -4.07 16.99
C PRO A 183 -13.65 -3.78 17.24
N HIS A 184 -12.80 -4.54 16.57
CA HIS A 184 -11.36 -4.29 16.51
C HIS A 184 -11.03 -3.57 15.20
N THR A 185 -10.43 -2.37 15.29
CA THR A 185 -10.26 -1.45 14.16
C THR A 185 -8.80 -1.07 13.91
N TYR A 186 -7.85 -1.84 14.47
CA TYR A 186 -6.42 -1.54 14.41
C TYR A 186 -5.67 -2.65 13.69
N HIS A 187 -4.47 -2.32 13.22
CA HIS A 187 -3.55 -3.32 12.69
C HIS A 187 -3.21 -4.36 13.77
N THR A 188 -2.96 -5.58 13.33
CA THR A 188 -2.51 -6.66 14.20
C THR A 188 -1.04 -6.97 13.95
N THR A 189 -0.40 -7.63 14.91
CA THR A 189 0.95 -8.17 14.77
C THR A 189 0.96 -9.66 14.42
N GLN A 190 -0.16 -10.18 13.95
CA GLN A 190 -0.25 -11.56 13.52
C GLN A 190 0.58 -11.78 12.24
N PRO A 191 1.21 -12.96 12.09
CA PRO A 191 1.88 -13.31 10.84
C PRO A 191 0.90 -13.27 9.67
N VAL A 192 1.30 -12.63 8.60
CA VAL A 192 0.54 -12.60 7.34
C VAL A 192 0.90 -13.81 6.48
N ALA A 193 -0.04 -14.26 5.66
CA ALA A 193 0.22 -15.36 4.72
C ALA A 193 1.15 -14.89 3.59
N LEU A 194 1.97 -15.82 3.08
CA LEU A 194 2.79 -15.64 1.89
C LEU A 194 2.53 -16.81 0.95
N PHE A 195 2.04 -16.51 -0.25
CA PHE A 195 1.84 -17.50 -1.31
C PHE A 195 2.76 -17.17 -2.47
N VAL A 196 3.49 -18.20 -2.96
CA VAL A 196 4.27 -18.11 -4.20
C VAL A 196 3.63 -19.06 -5.20
N ILE A 197 3.18 -18.53 -6.32
CA ILE A 197 2.39 -19.24 -7.32
C ILE A 197 3.10 -19.18 -8.66
N GLY A 198 3.38 -20.35 -9.22
CA GLY A 198 4.06 -20.52 -10.51
C GLY A 198 4.60 -21.94 -10.64
N ASP A 199 4.69 -22.47 -11.85
CA ASP A 199 5.02 -23.88 -12.15
C ASP A 199 6.35 -24.38 -11.56
N GLN A 200 7.26 -23.48 -11.21
CA GLN A 200 8.61 -23.83 -10.77
C GLN A 200 8.78 -23.89 -9.23
N TYR A 201 7.73 -23.62 -8.45
CA TYR A 201 7.86 -23.32 -6.99
C TYR A 201 7.06 -24.23 -6.07
N TYR A 202 6.71 -25.43 -6.50
CA TYR A 202 5.93 -26.38 -5.69
C TYR A 202 6.64 -26.90 -4.43
N ASP A 203 7.95 -26.66 -4.26
CA ASP A 203 8.77 -27.19 -3.17
C ASP A 203 9.31 -26.11 -2.20
N LEU A 204 8.78 -24.91 -2.20
CA LEU A 204 9.13 -23.89 -1.20
C LEU A 204 8.57 -24.30 0.18
N ARG A 205 9.44 -24.50 1.17
CA ARG A 205 9.13 -24.88 2.55
C ARG A 205 9.35 -23.73 3.52
#